data_021c9668d0430f4c95de95397ba02ef7
#
_entry.id   021c9668d0430f4c95de95397ba02ef7
#
_cell.length_a   1.000
_cell.length_b   1.000
_cell.length_c   1.000
_cell.angle_alpha   90.00
_cell.angle_beta   90.00
_cell.angle_gamma   90.00
#
_symmetry.space_group_name_H-M   'P 1'
#
loop_
_entity.id
_entity.type
_entity.pdbx_description
1 polymer ?
#
loop_
_entity_poly.entity_id
_entity_poly.type
_entity_poly.pdbx_seq_one_letter_code
_entity_poly.pdbx_strand_id
1 'polypeptide(L)'
;MRKLFPLLLSGALLASCQSKEPKTEAEAASKEAVVKTDSTASPAPAETITKIGNPKLLFTLDEAHNTPDGLALAPNGSIILSVPNLADNSQPASLMEIVGETIKPFATNLPVEPSTKKAAPMDLAYGPDGNLYYAENQYENDKNFKSRLMRVQIKNGRPGKIEPVVDGFALANAVVWKGNTIYVTDSQWDMPDNDKGSAILRFSLAELNKGVVHLKPKTKDPHVLATFTTAVNETGVDNGADGLDYDSKGNFYTGSFGDGTLYKVSLKSDGSLAQQEVLTVQGKKIPCVDGLIIDRATDKMYLCNSRGNAIEIVDLRNGNTVTTLAQNGDTDGSGGLLDQPAEVLLKGKRLYISNFDKPEKKFVNSKSDAPHTMSVIDLK
;
A
#
# COMPACT_ATOMS: atom_id res chain seq x y z
N MET A 1 -56.96 -17.84 24.70
CA MET A 1 -57.65 -16.96 25.65
C MET A 1 -57.22 -15.54 25.36
N ARG A 2 -58.22 -14.74 25.05
CA ARG A 2 -58.18 -13.29 24.77
C ARG A 2 -57.83 -12.46 26.01
N LYS A 3 -57.20 -11.31 25.83
CA LYS A 3 -57.49 -9.98 26.40
C LYS A 3 -56.36 -9.04 25.94
N LEU A 4 -56.49 -8.16 24.98
CA LEU A 4 -57.18 -6.87 24.86
C LEU A 4 -56.62 -5.75 25.78
N PHE A 5 -56.19 -4.72 25.08
CA PHE A 5 -55.88 -3.31 25.27
C PHE A 5 -56.55 -2.58 26.47
N PRO A 6 -56.12 -1.35 26.86
CA PRO A 6 -56.43 -0.17 26.07
C PRO A 6 -55.35 0.95 25.92
N LEU A 7 -55.57 1.70 24.86
CA LEU A 7 -55.14 3.05 24.51
C LEU A 7 -55.60 4.08 25.53
N LEU A 8 -54.84 5.15 25.77
CA LEU A 8 -55.35 6.44 26.16
C LEU A 8 -54.56 7.56 25.49
N LEU A 9 -55.32 8.37 24.77
CA LEU A 9 -55.02 9.61 24.05
C LEU A 9 -55.41 10.79 24.96
N SER A 10 -54.67 11.90 24.97
CA SER A 10 -55.08 13.30 25.20
C SER A 10 -53.82 14.19 25.20
N GLY A 11 -53.68 15.28 24.56
CA GLY A 11 -54.58 16.26 24.01
C GLY A 11 -53.84 17.58 24.08
N ALA A 12 -53.87 18.35 23.02
CA ALA A 12 -53.19 19.61 22.78
C ALA A 12 -53.64 20.76 23.74
N LEU A 13 -52.78 21.78 23.81
CA LEU A 13 -53.28 23.18 23.75
C LEU A 13 -52.13 24.19 23.48
N LEU A 14 -52.38 25.01 22.47
CA LEU A 14 -51.66 26.20 22.04
C LEU A 14 -51.95 27.39 22.99
N ALA A 15 -50.96 28.27 23.18
CA ALA A 15 -51.23 29.67 23.45
C ALA A 15 -50.11 30.58 22.97
N SER A 16 -50.46 31.42 22.02
CA SER A 16 -49.78 32.59 21.50
C SER A 16 -49.95 33.78 22.46
N CYS A 17 -48.92 34.61 22.61
CA CYS A 17 -49.12 36.05 22.92
C CYS A 17 -47.94 36.87 22.37
N GLN A 18 -48.28 37.78 21.45
CA GLN A 18 -47.52 38.96 21.03
C GLN A 18 -47.71 40.10 22.03
N SER A 19 -46.68 40.96 22.22
CA SER A 19 -46.83 42.39 22.34
C SER A 19 -45.49 43.14 22.39
N LYS A 20 -45.20 43.91 21.33
CA LYS A 20 -45.08 45.41 21.26
C LYS A 20 -43.81 46.00 21.89
N GLU A 21 -43.06 46.65 20.98
CA GLU A 21 -42.06 47.72 21.21
C GLU A 21 -42.65 48.95 21.89
N PRO A 22 -41.80 49.88 22.46
CA PRO A 22 -41.59 51.14 21.75
C PRO A 22 -40.13 51.63 21.66
N LYS A 23 -39.96 52.52 20.67
CA LYS A 23 -38.77 53.31 20.33
C LYS A 23 -38.50 54.41 21.37
N THR A 24 -37.23 54.80 21.51
CA THR A 24 -36.82 56.23 21.58
C THR A 24 -35.31 56.37 21.28
N GLU A 25 -34.99 57.39 20.53
CA GLU A 25 -33.72 57.90 20.05
C GLU A 25 -32.81 58.46 21.15
N ALA A 26 -31.48 58.35 20.92
CA ALA A 26 -30.55 59.47 21.13
C ALA A 26 -29.20 59.18 20.50
N GLU A 27 -28.76 60.09 19.64
CA GLU A 27 -27.47 60.21 19.00
C GLU A 27 -26.30 60.32 20.00
N ALA A 28 -25.18 59.64 19.65
CA ALA A 28 -23.86 60.19 19.97
C ALA A 28 -22.82 59.59 18.92
N ALA A 29 -22.32 60.51 18.16
CA ALA A 29 -21.26 60.23 17.16
C ALA A 29 -19.93 59.89 17.85
N SER A 30 -19.32 58.75 17.50
CA SER A 30 -17.88 58.56 17.65
C SER A 30 -17.31 58.06 16.34
N LYS A 31 -16.35 58.80 15.80
CA LYS A 31 -15.59 58.47 14.61
C LYS A 31 -14.70 57.26 14.89
N GLU A 32 -15.02 56.15 14.33
CA GLU A 32 -14.04 55.07 14.22
C GLU A 32 -13.30 55.12 12.89
N ALA A 33 -11.98 55.11 13.02
CA ALA A 33 -11.05 55.08 11.90
C ALA A 33 -11.15 53.74 11.17
N VAL A 34 -11.47 53.79 9.89
CA VAL A 34 -11.41 52.64 8.98
C VAL A 34 -9.95 52.28 8.80
N VAL A 35 -9.48 51.28 9.51
CA VAL A 35 -8.24 50.60 9.20
C VAL A 35 -8.51 49.68 8.00
N LYS A 36 -8.11 50.13 6.82
CA LYS A 36 -8.00 49.25 5.65
C LYS A 36 -6.89 48.23 5.93
N THR A 37 -7.26 47.02 6.31
CA THR A 37 -6.35 45.88 6.21
C THR A 37 -6.25 45.47 4.75
N ASP A 38 -5.23 45.96 4.09
CA ASP A 38 -4.74 45.42 2.80
C ASP A 38 -4.14 44.06 3.07
N SER A 39 -4.97 42.99 3.03
CA SER A 39 -4.45 41.60 3.04
C SER A 39 -4.25 41.10 1.63
N THR A 40 -3.31 41.67 0.92
CA THR A 40 -2.66 40.98 -0.20
C THR A 40 -1.55 40.09 0.37
N ALA A 41 -1.93 39.05 1.09
CA ALA A 41 -1.04 37.90 1.26
C ALA A 41 -0.94 37.24 -0.11
N SER A 42 0.17 37.51 -0.79
CA SER A 42 0.59 36.72 -1.97
C SER A 42 0.57 35.24 -1.54
N PRO A 43 -0.04 34.33 -2.32
CA PRO A 43 0.06 32.92 -2.00
C PRO A 43 1.55 32.57 -1.92
N ALA A 44 1.93 31.87 -0.84
CA ALA A 44 3.30 31.37 -0.71
C ALA A 44 3.66 30.64 -2.02
N PRO A 45 4.84 30.87 -2.59
CA PRO A 45 5.23 30.17 -3.81
C PRO A 45 5.12 28.66 -3.52
N ALA A 46 4.40 27.93 -4.37
CA ALA A 46 4.37 26.48 -4.32
C ALA A 46 5.84 26.03 -4.30
N GLU A 47 6.21 25.23 -3.29
CA GLU A 47 7.55 24.65 -3.24
C GLU A 47 7.73 23.86 -4.52
N THR A 48 8.57 24.37 -5.40
CA THR A 48 8.94 23.69 -6.63
C THR A 48 9.78 22.50 -6.20
N ILE A 49 9.16 21.31 -6.08
CA ILE A 49 9.89 20.08 -5.77
C ILE A 49 10.92 19.89 -6.88
N THR A 50 12.19 20.05 -6.52
CA THR A 50 13.28 19.91 -7.48
C THR A 50 13.28 18.47 -7.99
N LYS A 51 13.16 18.27 -9.31
CA LYS A 51 13.26 16.96 -9.94
C LYS A 51 14.62 16.34 -9.61
N ILE A 52 14.63 15.19 -8.94
CA ILE A 52 15.83 14.43 -8.60
C ILE A 52 15.83 13.15 -9.46
N GLY A 53 17.02 12.78 -9.96
CA GLY A 53 17.19 11.59 -10.79
C GLY A 53 16.62 11.76 -12.19
N ASN A 54 16.60 10.67 -12.94
CA ASN A 54 16.10 10.65 -14.31
C ASN A 54 15.41 9.32 -14.61
N PRO A 55 14.23 9.07 -14.02
CA PRO A 55 13.42 7.91 -14.39
C PRO A 55 13.01 8.04 -15.86
N LYS A 56 12.89 6.90 -16.56
CA LYS A 56 12.54 6.80 -17.97
C LYS A 56 11.27 5.98 -18.09
N LEU A 57 10.45 6.30 -19.09
CA LEU A 57 9.27 5.50 -19.41
C LEU A 57 9.67 4.07 -19.82
N LEU A 58 9.09 3.08 -19.16
CA LEU A 58 9.15 1.69 -19.58
C LEU A 58 7.95 1.34 -20.44
N PHE A 59 6.75 1.58 -19.91
CA PHE A 59 5.48 1.35 -20.62
C PHE A 59 4.45 2.41 -20.26
N THR A 60 3.59 2.72 -21.22
CA THR A 60 2.27 3.30 -21.02
C THR A 60 1.27 2.14 -21.06
N LEU A 61 0.45 2.01 -20.04
CA LEU A 61 -0.63 1.04 -19.94
C LEU A 61 -1.94 1.68 -20.40
N ASP A 62 -2.88 0.89 -20.87
CA ASP A 62 -4.21 1.35 -21.22
C ASP A 62 -5.13 1.46 -19.98
N GLU A 63 -6.31 2.04 -20.15
CA GLU A 63 -7.30 2.23 -19.07
C GLU A 63 -7.81 0.91 -18.44
N ALA A 64 -7.65 -0.23 -19.12
CA ALA A 64 -7.97 -1.53 -18.55
C ALA A 64 -6.89 -2.06 -17.60
N HIS A 65 -5.78 -1.35 -17.48
CA HIS A 65 -4.64 -1.70 -16.67
C HIS A 65 -4.20 -0.52 -15.79
N ASN A 66 -5.13 -0.01 -15.00
CA ASN A 66 -4.86 1.05 -14.01
C ASN A 66 -4.28 0.45 -12.70
N THR A 67 -3.63 1.27 -11.91
CA THR A 67 -2.96 0.88 -10.66
C THR A 67 -2.03 -0.33 -10.79
N PRO A 68 -1.00 -0.32 -11.67
CA PRO A 68 0.04 -1.35 -11.68
C PRO A 68 0.76 -1.36 -10.33
N ASP A 69 1.02 -2.58 -9.78
CA ASP A 69 1.51 -2.74 -8.42
C ASP A 69 2.73 -3.69 -8.35
N GLY A 70 2.59 -4.89 -7.82
CA GLY A 70 3.67 -5.82 -7.53
C GLY A 70 4.47 -6.30 -8.74
N LEU A 71 5.74 -6.61 -8.50
CA LEU A 71 6.70 -7.03 -9.53
C LEU A 71 7.48 -8.28 -9.11
N ALA A 72 7.45 -9.36 -9.89
CA ALA A 72 8.26 -10.56 -9.65
C ALA A 72 9.19 -10.88 -10.81
N LEU A 73 10.44 -11.21 -10.50
CA LEU A 73 11.37 -11.78 -11.47
C LEU A 73 11.07 -13.28 -11.68
N ALA A 74 10.68 -13.64 -12.90
CA ALA A 74 10.45 -15.02 -13.28
C ALA A 74 11.76 -15.80 -13.52
N PRO A 75 11.77 -17.13 -13.33
CA PRO A 75 12.96 -17.96 -13.57
C PRO A 75 13.53 -17.85 -14.98
N ASN A 76 12.71 -17.54 -15.98
CA ASN A 76 13.13 -17.32 -17.36
C ASN A 76 13.68 -15.91 -17.64
N GLY A 77 13.71 -15.04 -16.60
CA GLY A 77 14.19 -13.68 -16.69
C GLY A 77 13.14 -12.66 -17.16
N SER A 78 11.89 -13.06 -17.45
CA SER A 78 10.78 -12.11 -17.60
C SER A 78 10.37 -11.52 -16.24
N ILE A 79 9.55 -10.46 -16.25
CA ILE A 79 9.00 -9.85 -15.04
C ILE A 79 7.48 -10.04 -15.11
N ILE A 80 6.88 -10.48 -14.02
CA ILE A 80 5.43 -10.50 -13.87
C ILE A 80 5.02 -9.25 -13.09
N LEU A 81 4.04 -8.53 -13.63
CA LEU A 81 3.41 -7.36 -13.04
C LEU A 81 1.99 -7.72 -12.61
N SER A 82 1.60 -7.36 -11.40
CA SER A 82 0.21 -7.39 -10.98
C SER A 82 -0.50 -6.08 -11.31
N VAL A 83 -1.77 -6.19 -11.71
CA VAL A 83 -2.62 -5.04 -12.03
C VAL A 83 -3.97 -5.24 -11.33
N PRO A 84 -4.12 -4.73 -10.10
CA PRO A 84 -5.34 -4.90 -9.30
C PRO A 84 -6.53 -4.06 -9.79
N ASN A 85 -6.33 -3.01 -10.56
CA ASN A 85 -7.36 -2.11 -11.09
C ASN A 85 -8.20 -1.46 -9.97
N LEU A 86 -7.54 -0.87 -8.96
CA LEU A 86 -8.22 -0.29 -7.79
C LEU A 86 -8.68 1.16 -7.99
N ALA A 87 -8.17 1.88 -8.99
CA ALA A 87 -8.65 3.23 -9.32
C ALA A 87 -9.97 3.15 -10.11
N ASP A 88 -10.09 2.23 -11.07
CA ASP A 88 -11.34 1.85 -11.70
C ASP A 88 -11.56 0.34 -11.57
N ASN A 89 -12.24 -0.07 -10.53
CA ASN A 89 -12.51 -1.46 -10.23
C ASN A 89 -13.62 -2.10 -11.09
N SER A 90 -14.16 -1.40 -12.10
CA SER A 90 -15.00 -1.99 -13.14
C SER A 90 -14.20 -2.88 -14.08
N GLN A 91 -12.91 -2.60 -14.22
CA GLN A 91 -11.98 -3.39 -15.02
C GLN A 91 -11.54 -4.65 -14.26
N PRO A 92 -11.42 -5.81 -14.94
CA PRO A 92 -10.94 -7.03 -14.29
C PRO A 92 -9.45 -6.93 -13.99
N ALA A 93 -9.06 -7.35 -12.78
CA ALA A 93 -7.65 -7.46 -12.42
C ALA A 93 -6.92 -8.51 -13.26
N SER A 94 -5.62 -8.33 -13.46
CA SER A 94 -4.80 -9.19 -14.31
C SER A 94 -3.36 -9.32 -13.80
N LEU A 95 -2.65 -10.34 -14.32
CA LEU A 95 -1.21 -10.44 -14.28
C LEU A 95 -0.67 -10.27 -15.69
N MET A 96 0.36 -9.44 -15.86
CA MET A 96 1.00 -9.15 -17.13
C MET A 96 2.44 -9.68 -17.13
N GLU A 97 2.97 -10.09 -18.28
CA GLU A 97 4.37 -10.50 -18.45
C GLU A 97 5.15 -9.47 -19.26
N ILE A 98 6.27 -9.04 -18.72
CA ILE A 98 7.20 -8.11 -19.37
C ILE A 98 8.40 -8.91 -19.85
N VAL A 99 8.64 -8.89 -21.16
CA VAL A 99 9.78 -9.56 -21.84
C VAL A 99 10.54 -8.51 -22.65
N GLY A 100 11.68 -8.07 -22.16
CA GLY A 100 12.41 -6.94 -22.77
C GLY A 100 11.59 -5.66 -22.75
N GLU A 101 11.26 -5.15 -23.93
CA GLU A 101 10.47 -3.93 -24.14
C GLU A 101 9.02 -4.23 -24.54
N THR A 102 8.52 -5.44 -24.25
CA THR A 102 7.14 -5.82 -24.57
C THR A 102 6.41 -6.22 -23.29
N ILE A 103 5.14 -5.86 -23.21
CA ILE A 103 4.21 -6.28 -22.16
C ILE A 103 3.04 -7.01 -22.80
N LYS A 104 2.63 -8.13 -22.20
CA LYS A 104 1.53 -8.96 -22.68
C LYS A 104 0.78 -9.61 -21.53
N PRO A 105 -0.47 -10.04 -21.71
CA PRO A 105 -1.20 -10.77 -20.69
C PRO A 105 -0.47 -12.05 -20.27
N PHE A 106 -0.38 -12.28 -18.94
CA PHE A 106 0.10 -13.54 -18.36
C PHE A 106 -1.08 -14.35 -17.83
N ALA A 107 -1.95 -13.75 -17.00
CA ALA A 107 -3.19 -14.34 -16.53
C ALA A 107 -4.25 -13.25 -16.37
N THR A 108 -5.39 -13.39 -17.10
CA THR A 108 -6.45 -12.37 -17.15
C THR A 108 -7.75 -12.78 -16.48
N ASN A 109 -7.93 -14.06 -16.17
CA ASN A 109 -9.14 -14.59 -15.51
C ASN A 109 -8.78 -15.01 -14.07
N LEU A 110 -8.43 -14.04 -13.25
CA LEU A 110 -8.09 -14.29 -11.86
C LEU A 110 -9.36 -14.71 -11.08
N PRO A 111 -9.28 -15.73 -10.21
CA PRO A 111 -10.41 -16.14 -9.39
C PRO A 111 -10.80 -15.04 -8.43
N VAL A 112 -12.02 -14.52 -8.55
CA VAL A 112 -12.56 -13.51 -7.65
C VAL A 112 -12.83 -14.08 -6.26
N GLU A 113 -12.77 -13.24 -5.22
CA GLU A 113 -13.25 -13.61 -3.90
C GLU A 113 -14.79 -13.78 -3.96
N PRO A 114 -15.36 -14.88 -3.42
CA PRO A 114 -16.77 -15.20 -3.65
C PRO A 114 -17.78 -14.17 -3.15
N SER A 115 -17.49 -13.44 -2.05
CA SER A 115 -18.41 -12.45 -1.48
C SER A 115 -18.28 -11.08 -2.15
N THR A 116 -17.05 -10.62 -2.42
CA THR A 116 -16.77 -9.31 -3.02
C THR A 116 -16.90 -9.29 -4.54
N LYS A 117 -16.78 -10.47 -5.18
CA LYS A 117 -16.75 -10.63 -6.65
C LYS A 117 -15.61 -9.89 -7.32
N LYS A 118 -14.53 -9.62 -6.59
CA LYS A 118 -13.33 -8.92 -7.06
C LYS A 118 -12.09 -9.80 -6.88
N ALA A 119 -11.09 -9.53 -7.70
CA ALA A 119 -9.70 -9.94 -7.53
C ALA A 119 -8.85 -8.67 -7.47
N ALA A 120 -7.86 -8.65 -6.60
CA ALA A 120 -6.96 -7.49 -6.47
C ALA A 120 -5.55 -7.99 -6.09
N PRO A 121 -4.77 -8.51 -7.07
CA PRO A 121 -3.41 -8.98 -6.84
C PRO A 121 -2.51 -7.79 -6.51
N MET A 122 -1.79 -7.91 -5.40
CA MET A 122 -0.76 -6.99 -4.94
C MET A 122 0.62 -7.56 -5.28
N ASP A 123 1.57 -7.55 -4.35
CA ASP A 123 2.91 -8.09 -4.59
C ASP A 123 2.91 -9.61 -4.83
N LEU A 124 3.93 -10.08 -5.53
CA LEU A 124 4.04 -11.46 -5.99
C LEU A 124 5.50 -11.97 -6.01
N ALA A 125 5.66 -13.27 -5.79
CA ALA A 125 6.96 -13.92 -5.80
C ALA A 125 6.89 -15.36 -6.29
N TYR A 126 7.92 -15.80 -7.04
CA TYR A 126 8.06 -17.20 -7.39
C TYR A 126 8.57 -18.02 -6.20
N GLY A 127 7.89 -19.12 -5.92
CA GLY A 127 8.28 -20.07 -4.88
C GLY A 127 9.36 -21.03 -5.33
N PRO A 128 10.01 -21.75 -4.37
CA PRO A 128 11.01 -22.76 -4.66
C PRO A 128 10.46 -23.97 -5.43
N ASP A 129 9.14 -24.13 -5.48
CA ASP A 129 8.42 -25.13 -6.28
C ASP A 129 8.16 -24.67 -7.73
N GLY A 130 8.64 -23.48 -8.10
CA GLY A 130 8.45 -22.89 -9.41
C GLY A 130 7.07 -22.30 -9.68
N ASN A 131 6.15 -22.36 -8.72
CA ASN A 131 4.85 -21.67 -8.82
C ASN A 131 4.96 -20.20 -8.44
N LEU A 132 4.04 -19.39 -8.96
CA LEU A 132 3.94 -17.97 -8.59
C LEU A 132 2.91 -17.83 -7.45
N TYR A 133 3.25 -17.02 -6.45
CA TYR A 133 2.37 -16.69 -5.34
C TYR A 133 2.13 -15.19 -5.33
N TYR A 134 0.90 -14.77 -5.06
CA TYR A 134 0.58 -13.34 -4.93
C TYR A 134 -0.36 -13.09 -3.75
N ALA A 135 -0.12 -11.99 -3.06
CA ALA A 135 -1.05 -11.45 -2.09
C ALA A 135 -2.25 -10.86 -2.83
N GLU A 136 -3.43 -11.03 -2.29
CA GLU A 136 -4.66 -10.48 -2.84
C GLU A 136 -5.35 -9.61 -1.78
N ASN A 137 -5.57 -8.35 -2.11
CA ASN A 137 -6.18 -7.36 -1.24
C ASN A 137 -7.69 -7.27 -1.48
N GLN A 138 -8.48 -7.53 -0.44
CA GLN A 138 -9.92 -7.34 -0.45
C GLN A 138 -10.39 -6.22 0.51
N TYR A 139 -9.48 -5.59 1.24
CA TYR A 139 -9.78 -4.64 2.32
C TYR A 139 -10.63 -3.44 1.88
N GLU A 140 -10.42 -2.95 0.65
CA GLU A 140 -11.22 -1.87 0.09
C GLU A 140 -12.66 -2.30 -0.24
N ASN A 141 -12.88 -3.59 -0.49
CA ASN A 141 -14.19 -4.13 -0.85
C ASN A 141 -14.93 -4.68 0.39
N ASP A 142 -14.22 -5.35 1.30
CA ASP A 142 -14.76 -5.92 2.53
C ASP A 142 -13.65 -6.04 3.60
N LYS A 143 -13.78 -5.29 4.68
CA LYS A 143 -12.84 -5.28 5.81
C LYS A 143 -12.92 -6.52 6.72
N ASN A 144 -13.76 -7.52 6.38
CA ASN A 144 -13.97 -8.71 7.19
C ASN A 144 -13.02 -9.86 6.81
N PHE A 145 -11.72 -9.58 6.71
CA PHE A 145 -10.68 -10.60 6.54
C PHE A 145 -10.90 -11.49 5.31
N LYS A 146 -11.14 -10.86 4.15
CA LYS A 146 -11.37 -11.53 2.88
C LYS A 146 -10.12 -11.63 2.00
N SER A 147 -9.03 -10.96 2.38
CA SER A 147 -7.77 -11.02 1.64
C SER A 147 -7.12 -12.39 1.73
N ARG A 148 -6.39 -12.78 0.71
CA ARG A 148 -5.90 -14.15 0.50
C ARG A 148 -4.43 -14.15 0.05
N LEU A 149 -3.75 -15.28 0.25
CA LEU A 149 -2.55 -15.63 -0.51
C LEU A 149 -2.96 -16.63 -1.59
N MET A 150 -2.66 -16.29 -2.83
CA MET A 150 -3.02 -17.08 -4.01
C MET A 150 -1.80 -17.78 -4.60
N ARG A 151 -1.98 -18.97 -5.18
CA ARG A 151 -0.97 -19.69 -5.94
C ARG A 151 -1.40 -19.84 -7.39
N VAL A 152 -0.53 -19.44 -8.31
CA VAL A 152 -0.63 -19.74 -9.74
C VAL A 152 0.28 -20.92 -10.04
N GLN A 153 -0.27 -22.06 -10.37
CA GLN A 153 0.50 -23.22 -10.80
C GLN A 153 1.16 -22.92 -12.15
N ILE A 154 2.49 -23.11 -12.24
CA ILE A 154 3.23 -22.87 -13.47
C ILE A 154 3.54 -24.21 -14.14
N LYS A 155 3.14 -24.35 -15.39
CA LYS A 155 3.45 -25.53 -16.22
C LYS A 155 4.10 -25.07 -17.51
N ASN A 156 5.32 -25.52 -17.75
CA ASN A 156 6.12 -25.14 -18.94
C ASN A 156 6.20 -23.61 -19.12
N GLY A 157 6.41 -22.87 -18.03
CA GLY A 157 6.50 -21.40 -18.02
C GLY A 157 5.17 -20.65 -18.25
N ARG A 158 4.03 -21.35 -18.24
CA ARG A 158 2.69 -20.76 -18.45
C ARG A 158 1.83 -20.90 -17.20
N PRO A 159 0.94 -19.93 -16.93
CA PRO A 159 -0.01 -20.03 -15.84
C PRO A 159 -1.02 -21.14 -16.08
N GLY A 160 -1.30 -21.92 -15.05
CA GLY A 160 -2.31 -22.97 -15.03
C GLY A 160 -3.42 -22.64 -14.01
N LYS A 161 -3.72 -23.61 -13.12
CA LYS A 161 -4.72 -23.41 -12.06
C LYS A 161 -4.27 -22.31 -11.11
N ILE A 162 -5.20 -21.43 -10.77
CA ILE A 162 -5.02 -20.38 -9.74
C ILE A 162 -5.96 -20.71 -8.58
N GLU A 163 -5.42 -20.74 -7.37
CA GLU A 163 -6.15 -21.17 -6.19
C GLU A 163 -5.69 -20.44 -4.92
N PRO A 164 -6.58 -20.20 -3.94
CA PRO A 164 -6.16 -19.72 -2.64
C PRO A 164 -5.37 -20.82 -1.91
N VAL A 165 -4.32 -20.41 -1.20
CA VAL A 165 -3.54 -21.30 -0.31
C VAL A 165 -3.58 -20.83 1.14
N VAL A 166 -3.90 -19.56 1.38
CA VAL A 166 -4.21 -19.01 2.72
C VAL A 166 -5.35 -18.01 2.56
N ASP A 167 -6.27 -17.99 3.51
CA ASP A 167 -7.31 -16.97 3.64
C ASP A 167 -7.37 -16.40 5.07
N GLY A 168 -8.14 -15.33 5.24
CA GLY A 168 -8.34 -14.70 6.54
C GLY A 168 -7.39 -13.56 6.83
N PHE A 169 -6.65 -13.04 5.85
CA PHE A 169 -5.95 -11.77 5.98
C PHE A 169 -6.93 -10.59 5.95
N ALA A 170 -6.57 -9.48 6.60
CA ALA A 170 -7.28 -8.21 6.44
C ALA A 170 -6.83 -7.52 5.14
N LEU A 171 -5.54 -7.18 5.04
CA LEU A 171 -4.92 -6.57 3.87
C LEU A 171 -3.60 -7.28 3.59
N ALA A 172 -3.63 -8.42 2.88
CA ALA A 172 -2.41 -9.08 2.41
C ALA A 172 -1.75 -8.19 1.34
N ASN A 173 -0.45 -7.87 1.51
CA ASN A 173 0.26 -6.93 0.65
C ASN A 173 1.55 -7.53 0.07
N ALA A 174 2.69 -7.47 0.76
CA ALA A 174 3.94 -7.99 0.22
C ALA A 174 4.11 -9.50 0.44
N VAL A 175 4.88 -10.13 -0.46
CA VAL A 175 5.25 -11.54 -0.36
C VAL A 175 6.73 -11.75 -0.68
N VAL A 176 7.44 -12.50 0.15
CA VAL A 176 8.83 -12.87 -0.10
C VAL A 176 9.12 -14.32 0.32
N TRP A 177 9.87 -15.05 -0.49
CA TRP A 177 10.35 -16.38 -0.15
C TRP A 177 11.75 -16.35 0.44
N LYS A 178 11.95 -17.08 1.56
CA LYS A 178 13.27 -17.39 2.10
C LYS A 178 13.35 -18.89 2.36
N GLY A 179 14.11 -19.59 1.50
CA GLY A 179 14.12 -21.06 1.50
C GLY A 179 12.73 -21.63 1.16
N ASN A 180 12.22 -22.51 2.00
CA ASN A 180 10.90 -23.13 1.83
C ASN A 180 9.80 -22.45 2.65
N THR A 181 9.98 -21.21 3.07
CA THR A 181 9.00 -20.44 3.82
C THR A 181 8.67 -19.14 3.09
N ILE A 182 7.39 -18.89 2.86
CA ILE A 182 6.89 -17.61 2.38
C ILE A 182 6.52 -16.73 3.57
N TYR A 183 6.86 -15.46 3.47
CA TYR A 183 6.52 -14.42 4.41
C TYR A 183 5.60 -13.43 3.72
N VAL A 184 4.55 -13.02 4.41
CA VAL A 184 3.50 -12.14 3.86
C VAL A 184 3.25 -11.03 4.87
N THR A 185 3.16 -9.79 4.41
CA THR A 185 2.68 -8.68 5.25
C THR A 185 1.15 -8.63 5.21
N ASP A 186 0.57 -8.32 6.36
CA ASP A 186 -0.82 -7.88 6.48
C ASP A 186 -0.80 -6.46 7.03
N SER A 187 -1.15 -5.49 6.19
CA SER A 187 -1.04 -4.06 6.52
C SER A 187 -2.15 -3.58 7.48
N GLN A 188 -3.12 -4.45 7.81
CA GLN A 188 -4.29 -4.15 8.65
C GLN A 188 -4.60 -5.28 9.64
N TRP A 189 -3.56 -5.92 10.21
CA TRP A 189 -3.70 -6.99 11.20
C TRP A 189 -3.98 -6.42 12.58
N ASP A 190 -5.21 -6.00 12.80
CA ASP A 190 -5.67 -5.48 14.09
C ASP A 190 -5.74 -6.58 15.16
N MET A 191 -5.33 -6.21 16.36
CA MET A 191 -5.47 -7.01 17.56
C MET A 191 -6.44 -6.32 18.53
N PRO A 192 -7.05 -7.03 19.50
CA PRO A 192 -8.01 -6.43 20.43
C PRO A 192 -7.45 -5.23 21.23
N ASP A 193 -6.14 -5.15 21.39
CA ASP A 193 -5.40 -4.11 22.09
C ASP A 193 -4.64 -3.15 21.14
N ASN A 194 -4.78 -3.32 19.82
CA ASN A 194 -4.12 -2.52 18.80
C ASN A 194 -4.98 -2.44 17.52
N ASP A 195 -5.74 -1.37 17.38
CA ASP A 195 -6.64 -1.07 16.24
C ASP A 195 -5.93 -0.42 15.03
N LYS A 196 -4.60 -0.34 15.07
CA LYS A 196 -3.71 0.12 13.99
C LYS A 196 -2.59 -0.88 13.79
N GLY A 197 -2.95 -2.15 13.92
CA GLY A 197 -2.04 -3.26 13.85
C GLY A 197 -1.70 -3.64 12.42
N SER A 198 -0.49 -4.14 12.25
CA SER A 198 -0.06 -4.85 11.04
C SER A 198 0.87 -5.99 11.44
N ALA A 199 1.14 -6.91 10.53
CA ALA A 199 1.92 -8.09 10.86
C ALA A 199 2.76 -8.59 9.69
N ILE A 200 3.80 -9.36 10.01
CA ILE A 200 4.41 -10.33 9.10
C ILE A 200 3.92 -11.71 9.52
N LEU A 201 3.34 -12.44 8.57
CA LEU A 201 2.95 -13.85 8.75
C LEU A 201 3.89 -14.75 7.93
N ARG A 202 3.99 -16.03 8.33
CA ARG A 202 4.86 -17.00 7.65
C ARG A 202 4.18 -18.35 7.45
N PHE A 203 4.44 -18.98 6.30
CA PHE A 203 3.89 -20.27 5.94
C PHE A 203 4.95 -21.14 5.28
N SER A 204 5.02 -22.42 5.65
CA SER A 204 5.91 -23.34 4.98
C SER A 204 5.29 -23.84 3.67
N LEU A 205 6.11 -24.08 2.64
CA LEU A 205 5.65 -24.71 1.39
C LEU A 205 4.97 -26.06 1.63
N ALA A 206 5.48 -26.83 2.60
CA ALA A 206 4.90 -28.14 2.96
C ALA A 206 3.47 -28.00 3.53
N GLU A 207 3.19 -26.93 4.24
CA GLU A 207 1.87 -26.62 4.77
C GLU A 207 0.90 -26.17 3.66
N LEU A 208 1.33 -25.24 2.81
CA LEU A 208 0.54 -24.76 1.67
C LEU A 208 0.16 -25.88 0.68
N ASN A 209 0.92 -26.96 0.66
CA ASN A 209 0.65 -28.14 -0.19
C ASN A 209 -0.35 -29.12 0.44
N LYS A 210 -0.75 -28.93 1.70
CA LYS A 210 -1.74 -29.79 2.36
C LYS A 210 -3.18 -29.31 2.16
N GLY A 211 -3.37 -28.05 1.80
CA GLY A 211 -4.68 -27.41 1.64
C GLY A 211 -4.63 -25.93 2.01
N VAL A 212 -5.79 -25.30 2.01
CA VAL A 212 -5.91 -23.90 2.39
C VAL A 212 -5.68 -23.73 3.89
N VAL A 213 -4.77 -22.84 4.26
CA VAL A 213 -4.59 -22.42 5.66
C VAL A 213 -5.61 -21.33 5.97
N HIS A 214 -6.40 -21.55 7.05
CA HIS A 214 -7.39 -20.57 7.50
C HIS A 214 -6.86 -19.81 8.71
N LEU A 215 -6.54 -18.54 8.53
CA LEU A 215 -6.09 -17.68 9.62
C LEU A 215 -7.20 -17.42 10.64
N LYS A 216 -6.79 -17.08 11.85
CA LYS A 216 -7.70 -16.70 12.95
C LYS A 216 -7.48 -15.21 13.28
N PRO A 217 -8.16 -14.31 12.56
CA PRO A 217 -7.99 -12.87 12.74
C PRO A 217 -8.28 -12.43 14.18
N LYS A 218 -7.66 -11.32 14.61
CA LYS A 218 -7.81 -10.74 15.95
C LYS A 218 -7.40 -11.68 17.09
N THR A 219 -6.57 -12.67 16.79
CA THR A 219 -6.04 -13.61 17.78
C THR A 219 -4.52 -13.74 17.64
N LYS A 220 -3.90 -14.42 18.61
CA LYS A 220 -2.49 -14.85 18.49
C LYS A 220 -2.39 -16.06 17.58
N ASP A 221 -2.61 -15.83 16.27
CA ASP A 221 -2.48 -16.88 15.27
C ASP A 221 -1.02 -17.38 15.22
N PRO A 222 -0.75 -18.70 15.16
CA PRO A 222 0.60 -19.25 15.18
C PRO A 222 1.45 -18.87 13.95
N HIS A 223 0.82 -18.42 12.87
CA HIS A 223 1.52 -17.96 11.67
C HIS A 223 2.07 -16.53 11.80
N VAL A 224 1.58 -15.74 12.77
CA VAL A 224 2.09 -14.40 13.04
C VAL A 224 3.52 -14.49 13.57
N LEU A 225 4.46 -13.91 12.84
CA LEU A 225 5.87 -13.82 13.20
C LEU A 225 6.16 -12.56 14.03
N ALA A 226 5.67 -11.42 13.58
CA ALA A 226 5.89 -10.11 14.20
C ALA A 226 4.66 -9.21 13.98
N THR A 227 4.39 -8.31 14.93
CA THR A 227 3.31 -7.32 14.83
C THR A 227 3.86 -5.92 15.00
N PHE A 228 3.23 -4.94 14.35
CA PHE A 228 3.64 -3.55 14.35
C PHE A 228 2.42 -2.66 14.62
N THR A 229 2.68 -1.40 14.91
CA THR A 229 1.63 -0.39 15.14
C THR A 229 1.95 0.84 14.31
N THR A 230 0.99 1.27 13.48
CA THR A 230 1.12 2.50 12.70
C THR A 230 0.84 3.70 13.59
N ALA A 231 1.75 4.68 13.60
CA ALA A 231 1.55 5.90 14.36
C ALA A 231 0.47 6.79 13.71
N VAL A 232 -0.22 7.57 14.54
CA VAL A 232 -1.14 8.61 14.05
C VAL A 232 -0.37 9.60 13.18
N ASN A 233 -0.87 9.85 11.99
CA ASN A 233 -0.26 10.73 11.00
C ASN A 233 -1.30 11.69 10.39
N GLU A 234 -0.81 12.69 9.65
CA GLU A 234 -1.66 13.76 9.13
C GLU A 234 -2.54 13.35 7.93
N THR A 235 -2.27 12.19 7.31
CA THR A 235 -3.10 11.67 6.21
C THR A 235 -4.33 10.97 6.73
N GLY A 236 -4.25 10.40 7.94
CA GLY A 236 -5.26 9.53 8.52
C GLY A 236 -5.18 8.10 8.00
N VAL A 237 -4.20 7.77 7.16
CA VAL A 237 -3.96 6.40 6.68
C VAL A 237 -3.27 5.60 7.78
N ASP A 238 -3.83 4.46 8.12
CA ASP A 238 -3.35 3.58 9.20
C ASP A 238 -2.79 2.24 8.70
N ASN A 239 -2.67 2.05 7.38
CA ASN A 239 -2.00 0.89 6.82
C ASN A 239 -0.56 0.80 7.34
N GLY A 240 -0.22 -0.37 7.89
CA GLY A 240 1.08 -0.60 8.53
C GLY A 240 2.10 -1.26 7.62
N ALA A 241 2.66 -2.39 8.07
CA ALA A 241 3.69 -3.14 7.35
C ALA A 241 3.26 -3.45 5.92
N ASP A 242 4.03 -2.94 4.96
CA ASP A 242 3.78 -2.99 3.53
C ASP A 242 4.88 -3.80 2.83
N GLY A 243 5.78 -3.20 2.07
CA GLY A 243 6.87 -3.90 1.40
C GLY A 243 7.71 -4.79 2.34
N LEU A 244 8.26 -5.89 1.82
CA LEU A 244 8.99 -6.88 2.63
C LEU A 244 10.13 -7.51 1.84
N ASP A 245 11.37 -7.39 2.33
CA ASP A 245 12.51 -8.15 1.82
C ASP A 245 13.53 -8.42 2.94
N TYR A 246 14.62 -9.11 2.65
CA TYR A 246 15.67 -9.44 3.63
C TYR A 246 17.08 -9.15 3.12
N ASP A 247 17.98 -8.81 4.05
CA ASP A 247 19.40 -8.51 3.78
C ASP A 247 20.25 -9.77 3.55
N SER A 248 21.53 -9.56 3.23
CA SER A 248 22.51 -10.65 3.03
C SER A 248 22.71 -11.54 4.25
N LYS A 249 22.36 -11.06 5.47
CA LYS A 249 22.43 -11.80 6.72
C LYS A 249 21.13 -12.53 7.04
N GLY A 250 20.08 -12.29 6.27
CA GLY A 250 18.77 -12.90 6.41
C GLY A 250 17.86 -12.20 7.43
N ASN A 251 18.15 -10.96 7.83
CA ASN A 251 17.22 -10.13 8.57
C ASN A 251 16.17 -9.57 7.63
N PHE A 252 14.89 -9.60 8.03
CA PHE A 252 13.82 -9.01 7.26
C PHE A 252 13.68 -7.53 7.56
N TYR A 253 13.19 -6.79 6.57
CA TYR A 253 12.86 -5.38 6.66
C TYR A 253 11.47 -5.16 6.07
N THR A 254 10.68 -4.34 6.75
CA THR A 254 9.39 -3.86 6.28
C THR A 254 9.22 -2.41 6.69
N GLY A 255 8.30 -1.72 6.05
CA GLY A 255 7.98 -0.34 6.39
C GLY A 255 6.48 -0.11 6.52
N SER A 256 6.10 0.92 7.26
CA SER A 256 4.72 1.34 7.42
C SER A 256 4.34 2.30 6.29
N PHE A 257 3.29 1.98 5.55
CA PHE A 257 2.73 2.85 4.53
C PHE A 257 2.20 4.16 5.14
N GLY A 258 1.49 4.09 6.27
CA GLY A 258 0.85 5.25 6.87
C GLY A 258 1.81 6.27 7.49
N ASP A 259 2.90 5.83 8.11
CA ASP A 259 3.78 6.72 8.88
C ASP A 259 5.27 6.68 8.49
N GLY A 260 5.66 5.77 7.59
CA GLY A 260 7.02 5.64 7.09
C GLY A 260 8.01 5.01 8.06
N THR A 261 7.56 4.45 9.17
CA THR A 261 8.42 3.74 10.12
C THR A 261 8.98 2.47 9.48
N LEU A 262 10.30 2.34 9.45
CA LEU A 262 10.99 1.13 9.03
C LEU A 262 11.25 0.21 10.22
N TYR A 263 11.11 -1.09 10.00
CA TYR A 263 11.36 -2.13 11.00
C TYR A 263 12.37 -3.15 10.48
N LYS A 264 13.16 -3.68 11.40
CA LYS A 264 14.02 -4.82 11.18
C LYS A 264 13.60 -5.97 12.07
N VAL A 265 13.52 -7.18 11.48
CA VAL A 265 13.10 -8.41 12.15
C VAL A 265 14.14 -9.47 11.92
N SER A 266 14.75 -9.95 13.00
CA SER A 266 15.75 -11.02 12.99
C SER A 266 15.15 -12.33 13.45
N LEU A 267 15.59 -13.44 12.87
CA LEU A 267 15.10 -14.78 13.18
C LEU A 267 16.14 -15.59 13.93
N LYS A 268 15.69 -16.48 14.80
CA LYS A 268 16.49 -17.58 15.33
C LYS A 268 16.73 -18.64 14.26
N SER A 269 17.60 -19.60 14.56
CA SER A 269 17.91 -20.72 13.63
C SER A 269 16.70 -21.62 13.32
N ASP A 270 15.72 -21.68 14.21
CA ASP A 270 14.46 -22.40 14.02
C ASP A 270 13.41 -21.60 13.22
N GLY A 271 13.77 -20.39 12.78
CA GLY A 271 12.90 -19.48 12.06
C GLY A 271 11.92 -18.70 12.95
N SER A 272 11.92 -18.88 14.28
CA SER A 272 11.10 -18.05 15.17
C SER A 272 11.70 -16.65 15.32
N LEU A 273 10.89 -15.70 15.79
CA LEU A 273 11.32 -14.33 16.04
C LEU A 273 12.45 -14.31 17.09
N ALA A 274 13.59 -13.71 16.72
CA ALA A 274 14.67 -13.42 17.64
C ALA A 274 14.55 -12.00 18.20
N GLN A 275 14.41 -11.01 17.33
CA GLN A 275 14.32 -9.60 17.67
C GLN A 275 13.50 -8.84 16.63
N GLN A 276 12.79 -7.84 17.10
CA GLN A 276 12.12 -6.84 16.29
C GLN A 276 12.52 -5.46 16.81
N GLU A 277 12.89 -4.57 15.91
CA GLU A 277 13.34 -3.22 16.28
C GLU A 277 12.89 -2.20 15.22
N VAL A 278 12.66 -0.96 15.65
CA VAL A 278 12.52 0.18 14.72
C VAL A 278 13.90 0.46 14.14
N LEU A 279 13.98 0.50 12.81
CA LEU A 279 15.21 0.85 12.12
C LEU A 279 15.40 2.38 12.17
N THR A 280 16.31 2.83 13.00
CA THR A 280 16.69 4.25 13.01
C THR A 280 17.46 4.58 11.74
N VAL A 281 16.95 5.50 10.95
CA VAL A 281 17.58 6.01 9.73
C VAL A 281 18.26 7.34 9.97
N GLN A 282 19.28 7.65 9.15
CA GLN A 282 20.02 8.91 9.19
C GLN A 282 19.73 9.72 7.93
N GLY A 283 19.80 11.04 8.04
CA GLY A 283 19.60 11.99 6.94
C GLY A 283 18.15 12.42 6.82
N LYS A 284 17.41 11.82 5.91
CA LYS A 284 16.03 12.22 5.57
C LYS A 284 15.00 11.33 6.26
N LYS A 285 13.89 11.92 6.74
CA LYS A 285 12.71 11.17 7.17
C LYS A 285 11.95 10.67 5.94
N ILE A 286 11.50 9.43 5.98
CA ILE A 286 10.65 8.82 4.95
C ILE A 286 9.20 8.86 5.49
N PRO A 287 8.27 9.56 4.82
CA PRO A 287 6.90 9.71 5.34
C PRO A 287 5.96 8.55 5.02
N CYS A 288 6.36 7.68 4.09
CA CYS A 288 5.58 6.55 3.61
C CYS A 288 6.55 5.49 3.07
N VAL A 289 6.33 4.23 3.39
CA VAL A 289 7.05 3.10 2.80
C VAL A 289 6.03 2.16 2.21
N ASP A 290 6.07 2.04 0.89
CA ASP A 290 5.33 1.09 0.07
C ASP A 290 6.24 -0.11 -0.25
N GLY A 291 6.25 -0.62 -1.47
CA GLY A 291 7.13 -1.70 -1.88
C GLY A 291 8.61 -1.41 -1.70
N LEU A 292 9.37 -2.44 -1.39
CA LEU A 292 10.82 -2.36 -1.21
C LEU A 292 11.55 -3.61 -1.66
N ILE A 293 12.80 -3.44 -2.11
CA ILE A 293 13.70 -4.53 -2.43
C ILE A 293 15.11 -4.25 -1.89
N ILE A 294 15.81 -5.30 -1.46
CA ILE A 294 17.18 -5.20 -0.96
C ILE A 294 18.15 -5.88 -1.93
N ASP A 295 19.09 -5.14 -2.46
CA ASP A 295 20.25 -5.71 -3.15
C ASP A 295 21.16 -6.41 -2.15
N ARG A 296 21.09 -7.72 -2.08
CA ARG A 296 21.87 -8.53 -1.13
C ARG A 296 23.39 -8.51 -1.36
N ALA A 297 23.84 -8.04 -2.53
CA ALA A 297 25.27 -7.86 -2.78
C ALA A 297 25.82 -6.62 -2.07
N THR A 298 25.03 -5.59 -1.95
CA THR A 298 25.42 -4.31 -1.36
C THR A 298 24.72 -3.98 -0.02
N ASP A 299 23.64 -4.68 0.31
CA ASP A 299 22.68 -4.37 1.38
C ASP A 299 22.14 -2.94 1.28
N LYS A 300 21.91 -2.49 0.05
CA LYS A 300 21.12 -1.28 -0.22
C LYS A 300 19.66 -1.65 -0.40
N MET A 301 18.81 -1.03 0.39
CA MET A 301 17.36 -1.13 0.25
C MET A 301 16.89 0.00 -0.67
N TYR A 302 16.21 -0.35 -1.73
CA TYR A 302 15.46 0.58 -2.58
C TYR A 302 14.00 0.48 -2.16
N LEU A 303 13.34 1.63 -1.96
CA LEU A 303 11.94 1.64 -1.53
C LEU A 303 11.15 2.75 -2.19
N CYS A 304 9.86 2.51 -2.35
CA CYS A 304 8.89 3.47 -2.81
C CYS A 304 8.41 4.34 -1.63
N ASN A 305 8.63 5.65 -1.77
CA ASN A 305 8.02 6.66 -0.93
C ASN A 305 6.84 7.25 -1.73
N SER A 306 5.73 6.52 -1.76
CA SER A 306 4.54 6.84 -2.57
C SER A 306 3.99 8.21 -2.24
N ARG A 307 3.96 8.58 -0.94
CA ARG A 307 3.50 9.89 -0.49
C ARG A 307 4.39 11.04 -0.99
N GLY A 308 5.71 10.82 -1.04
CA GLY A 308 6.69 11.81 -1.47
C GLY A 308 6.95 11.80 -2.97
N ASN A 309 6.29 10.93 -3.71
CA ASN A 309 6.52 10.64 -5.13
C ASN A 309 8.01 10.42 -5.43
N ALA A 310 8.63 9.49 -4.68
CA ALA A 310 10.07 9.30 -4.69
C ALA A 310 10.49 7.82 -4.57
N ILE A 311 11.69 7.52 -5.06
CA ILE A 311 12.44 6.31 -4.76
C ILE A 311 13.58 6.69 -3.83
N GLU A 312 13.61 6.07 -2.63
CA GLU A 312 14.66 6.27 -1.65
C GLU A 312 15.62 5.08 -1.61
N ILE A 313 16.87 5.34 -1.21
CA ILE A 313 17.86 4.30 -0.91
C ILE A 313 18.20 4.38 0.57
N VAL A 314 18.14 3.26 1.26
CA VAL A 314 18.66 3.11 2.63
C VAL A 314 19.91 2.23 2.57
N ASP A 315 21.08 2.78 2.92
CA ASP A 315 22.34 2.03 2.97
C ASP A 315 22.47 1.34 4.33
N LEU A 316 22.10 0.04 4.38
CA LEU A 316 22.09 -0.75 5.63
C LEU A 316 23.50 -1.03 6.19
N ARG A 317 24.55 -0.89 5.37
CA ARG A 317 25.95 -1.04 5.81
C ARG A 317 26.56 0.25 6.32
N ASN A 318 25.92 1.40 6.02
CA ASN A 318 26.46 2.71 6.35
C ASN A 318 25.46 3.50 7.21
N GLY A 319 25.20 3.00 8.43
CA GLY A 319 24.37 3.68 9.43
C GLY A 319 22.92 3.90 9.02
N ASN A 320 22.39 3.11 8.08
CA ASN A 320 21.04 3.26 7.54
C ASN A 320 20.80 4.67 6.94
N THR A 321 21.80 5.18 6.24
CA THR A 321 21.72 6.52 5.63
C THR A 321 20.72 6.51 4.48
N VAL A 322 19.79 7.48 4.49
CA VAL A 322 18.78 7.66 3.45
C VAL A 322 19.26 8.66 2.41
N THR A 323 19.16 8.29 1.14
CA THR A 323 19.38 9.19 0.00
C THR A 323 18.27 9.04 -1.03
N THR A 324 17.84 10.13 -1.64
CA THR A 324 16.82 10.09 -2.69
C THR A 324 17.47 9.74 -4.04
N LEU A 325 17.05 8.64 -4.64
CA LEU A 325 17.49 8.22 -5.98
C LEU A 325 16.76 8.99 -7.08
N ALA A 326 15.43 9.11 -6.93
CA ALA A 326 14.59 9.87 -7.85
C ALA A 326 13.41 10.47 -7.06
N GLN A 327 12.96 11.64 -7.48
CA GLN A 327 11.78 12.31 -6.93
C GLN A 327 11.18 13.23 -8.00
N ASN A 328 9.87 13.25 -8.08
CA ASN A 328 9.12 14.17 -8.93
C ASN A 328 8.10 14.95 -8.07
N GLY A 329 7.56 16.03 -8.65
CA GLY A 329 6.40 16.73 -8.12
C GLY A 329 5.09 15.99 -8.43
N ASP A 330 3.99 16.73 -8.43
CA ASP A 330 2.68 16.26 -8.91
C ASP A 330 2.78 16.05 -10.44
N THR A 331 2.67 14.81 -10.91
CA THR A 331 2.86 14.41 -12.31
C THR A 331 1.80 13.39 -12.70
N ASP A 332 1.60 13.23 -14.00
CA ASP A 332 0.76 12.19 -14.63
C ASP A 332 1.58 10.96 -15.09
N GLY A 333 2.81 10.80 -14.64
CA GLY A 333 3.69 9.71 -15.05
C GLY A 333 4.22 9.78 -16.50
N SER A 334 3.78 10.77 -17.30
CA SER A 334 4.19 10.93 -18.69
C SER A 334 5.71 11.05 -18.81
N GLY A 335 6.29 10.45 -19.88
CA GLY A 335 7.72 10.44 -20.11
C GLY A 335 8.53 9.63 -19.09
N GLY A 336 7.88 8.84 -18.24
CA GLY A 336 8.47 7.98 -17.23
C GLY A 336 8.77 8.67 -15.91
N LEU A 337 8.16 9.82 -15.65
CA LEU A 337 8.16 10.43 -14.34
C LEU A 337 7.50 9.50 -13.32
N LEU A 338 7.91 9.61 -12.06
CA LEU A 338 7.25 8.88 -10.98
C LEU A 338 5.85 9.45 -10.78
N ASP A 339 4.90 8.55 -10.55
CA ASP A 339 3.50 8.85 -10.35
C ASP A 339 2.92 7.93 -9.30
N GLN A 340 3.15 8.27 -8.05
CA GLN A 340 2.89 7.44 -6.88
C GLN A 340 3.51 6.03 -7.03
N PRO A 341 4.85 5.90 -6.98
CA PRO A 341 5.51 4.61 -7.13
C PRO A 341 5.08 3.65 -6.00
N ALA A 342 4.64 2.44 -6.37
CA ALA A 342 4.18 1.42 -5.43
C ALA A 342 5.22 0.32 -5.21
N GLU A 343 5.81 -0.23 -6.29
CA GLU A 343 6.74 -1.34 -6.15
C GLU A 343 8.03 -1.11 -6.93
N VAL A 344 9.12 -1.69 -6.45
CA VAL A 344 10.44 -1.67 -7.08
C VAL A 344 11.00 -3.08 -7.25
N LEU A 345 11.51 -3.39 -8.44
CA LEU A 345 12.21 -4.64 -8.73
C LEU A 345 13.60 -4.36 -9.29
N LEU A 346 14.63 -4.92 -8.66
CA LEU A 346 16.00 -4.84 -9.14
C LEU A 346 16.33 -6.03 -10.06
N LYS A 347 16.71 -5.73 -11.30
CA LYS A 347 17.23 -6.73 -12.25
C LYS A 347 18.54 -6.25 -12.87
N GLY A 348 19.64 -6.86 -12.47
CA GLY A 348 20.98 -6.39 -12.82
C GLY A 348 21.25 -4.99 -12.27
N LYS A 349 21.53 -4.04 -13.17
CA LYS A 349 21.71 -2.62 -12.82
C LYS A 349 20.49 -1.76 -13.18
N ARG A 350 19.32 -2.33 -13.26
CA ARG A 350 18.10 -1.61 -13.61
C ARG A 350 17.03 -1.83 -12.55
N LEU A 351 16.46 -0.74 -12.08
CA LEU A 351 15.32 -0.71 -11.18
C LEU A 351 14.05 -0.49 -12.00
N TYR A 352 13.12 -1.43 -11.92
CA TYR A 352 11.79 -1.36 -12.52
C TYR A 352 10.83 -0.83 -11.46
N ILE A 353 9.91 0.04 -11.85
CA ILE A 353 9.03 0.75 -10.92
C ILE A 353 7.62 0.72 -11.49
N SER A 354 6.65 0.29 -10.71
CA SER A 354 5.23 0.47 -11.00
C SER A 354 4.75 1.79 -10.41
N ASN A 355 3.95 2.55 -11.18
CA ASN A 355 3.31 3.77 -10.74
C ASN A 355 1.84 3.47 -10.46
N PHE A 356 1.45 3.43 -9.18
CA PHE A 356 0.12 3.00 -8.75
C PHE A 356 -0.99 3.98 -9.09
N ASP A 357 -0.67 5.26 -9.08
CA ASP A 357 -1.56 6.36 -9.49
C ASP A 357 -2.97 6.30 -8.84
N LYS A 358 -3.00 6.10 -7.54
CA LYS A 358 -4.23 6.19 -6.72
C LYS A 358 -3.91 6.91 -5.42
N PRO A 359 -3.68 8.23 -5.49
CA PRO A 359 -3.13 8.98 -4.37
C PRO A 359 -4.10 9.10 -3.20
N GLU A 360 -3.53 9.00 -2.01
CA GLU A 360 -4.20 9.30 -0.77
C GLU A 360 -4.11 10.80 -0.43
N LYS A 361 -4.93 11.23 0.49
CA LYS A 361 -4.94 12.64 0.94
C LYS A 361 -3.55 13.09 1.38
N LYS A 362 -3.12 14.26 0.93
CA LYS A 362 -1.81 14.88 1.21
C LYS A 362 -0.61 14.13 0.62
N PHE A 363 -0.80 13.34 -0.39
CA PHE A 363 0.29 12.87 -1.23
C PHE A 363 0.76 13.99 -2.15
N VAL A 364 2.00 13.89 -2.64
CA VAL A 364 2.54 14.83 -3.63
C VAL A 364 1.77 14.73 -4.92
N ASN A 365 1.52 13.52 -5.41
CA ASN A 365 0.54 13.29 -6.46
C ASN A 365 -0.87 13.55 -5.91
N SER A 366 -1.65 14.32 -6.63
CA SER A 366 -2.94 14.80 -6.15
C SER A 366 -4.14 14.17 -6.85
N LYS A 367 -3.92 13.45 -7.96
CA LYS A 367 -4.95 12.87 -8.81
C LYS A 367 -4.60 11.46 -9.23
N SER A 368 -5.61 10.66 -9.52
CA SER A 368 -5.50 9.50 -10.37
C SER A 368 -5.87 9.95 -11.78
N ASP A 369 -4.93 9.93 -12.69
CA ASP A 369 -5.11 10.39 -14.07
C ASP A 369 -4.33 9.52 -15.07
N ALA A 370 -4.66 9.67 -16.36
CA ALA A 370 -3.97 8.96 -17.43
C ALA A 370 -2.80 9.81 -17.96
N PRO A 371 -1.75 9.14 -18.46
CA PRO A 371 -1.63 7.70 -18.72
C PRO A 371 -1.12 6.90 -17.52
N HIS A 372 -1.61 5.69 -17.30
CA HIS A 372 -1.02 4.76 -16.33
C HIS A 372 0.33 4.27 -16.83
N THR A 373 1.35 4.29 -16.00
CA THR A 373 2.72 4.10 -16.48
C THR A 373 3.55 3.17 -15.60
N MET A 374 4.61 2.66 -16.20
CA MET A 374 5.75 2.06 -15.50
C MET A 374 7.03 2.81 -15.83
N SER A 375 7.90 2.94 -14.86
CA SER A 375 9.18 3.64 -14.99
C SER A 375 10.37 2.70 -14.81
N VAL A 376 11.54 3.12 -15.30
CA VAL A 376 12.81 2.45 -15.01
C VAL A 376 13.88 3.47 -14.65
N ILE A 377 14.83 3.03 -13.82
CA ILE A 377 16.05 3.77 -13.50
C ILE A 377 17.26 2.87 -13.76
N ASP A 378 18.19 3.31 -14.60
CA ASP A 378 19.47 2.65 -14.78
C ASP A 378 20.40 3.07 -13.62
N LEU A 379 20.83 2.08 -12.81
CA LEU A 379 21.77 2.30 -11.71
C LEU A 379 23.22 2.35 -12.24
N LYS A 380 24.06 3.19 -11.63
CA LYS A 380 25.47 3.36 -12.04
C LYS A 380 26.37 2.21 -11.62
#